data_37809d7caedbb81b2b0d6b32e4c01a72
#
_entry.id   37809d7caedbb81b2b0d6b32e4c01a72
#
_cell.length_a   1.000
_cell.length_b   1.000
_cell.length_c   1.000
_cell.angle_alpha   90.00
_cell.angle_beta   90.00
_cell.angle_gamma   90.00
#
_symmetry.space_group_name_H-M   'P 1'
#
loop_
_entity.id
_entity.type
_entity.pdbx_description
1 polymer ?
#
loop_
_entity_poly.entity_id
_entity_poly.type
_entity_poly.pdbx_seq_one_letter_code
_entity_poly.pdbx_strand_id
1 'polypeptide(L)'
;MTELLVLNVRQRLMHAVAFDGSTARTLVADLAEMPDGIVVDQQNRHIYWTNMGKRDSGEFSGEPTFFTRNGSIERIDFDGRNRHTVVPRGTFTTGKQLTADFSEKKLYWCDREGMQVLRCDLDGSNIEALVVTGAGDETLDARNHCVGIAVDTDERIIYWTQKGPPDAGQGRILRAPIDIPRGRTASDRGDIETLWDALPEPIDLHLASDGNLVWTDRGAQPRGNTVNRARVKPQLGYAQVCSRGYHEAIGVATTDDVTYYVSDLGGSIRVINLSEGTDRELINLGPSLTGLAVAEL
;
A
#
# COMPACT_ATOMS: atom_id res chain seq x y z
N MET A 1 17.60 7.69 -14.93
CA MET A 1 16.90 6.67 -15.78
C MET A 1 15.67 6.26 -15.00
N THR A 2 14.50 6.17 -15.66
CA THR A 2 13.26 5.79 -14.93
C THR A 2 13.19 4.28 -14.78
N GLU A 3 12.99 3.81 -13.56
CA GLU A 3 12.94 2.40 -13.18
C GLU A 3 11.76 2.13 -12.23
N LEU A 4 11.30 0.89 -12.21
CA LEU A 4 10.37 0.41 -11.20
C LEU A 4 11.16 -0.11 -10.00
N LEU A 5 10.82 0.36 -8.82
CA LEU A 5 11.31 -0.19 -7.55
C LEU A 5 10.29 -1.18 -7.02
N VAL A 6 10.72 -2.38 -6.67
CA VAL A 6 9.85 -3.41 -6.10
C VAL A 6 10.50 -4.10 -4.90
N LEU A 7 9.70 -4.31 -3.87
CA LEU A 7 10.12 -5.01 -2.67
C LEU A 7 9.88 -6.52 -2.84
N ASN A 8 10.89 -7.33 -2.53
CA ASN A 8 10.77 -8.78 -2.48
C ASN A 8 11.02 -9.28 -1.04
N VAL A 9 9.95 -9.70 -0.39
CA VAL A 9 9.96 -10.14 1.01
C VAL A 9 10.80 -11.39 1.20
N ARG A 10 10.65 -12.38 0.31
CA ARG A 10 11.34 -13.69 0.43
C ARG A 10 12.84 -13.57 0.22
N GLN A 11 13.24 -12.76 -0.76
CA GLN A 11 14.66 -12.54 -1.06
C GLN A 11 15.28 -11.46 -0.17
N ARG A 12 14.44 -10.68 0.55
CA ARG A 12 14.88 -9.54 1.37
C ARG A 12 15.62 -8.48 0.56
N LEU A 13 15.11 -8.19 -0.63
CA LEU A 13 15.71 -7.27 -1.60
C LEU A 13 14.73 -6.18 -2.02
N MET A 14 15.29 -5.03 -2.39
CA MET A 14 14.63 -4.06 -3.26
C MET A 14 15.29 -4.17 -4.63
N HIS A 15 14.51 -4.47 -5.64
CA HIS A 15 14.96 -4.49 -7.03
C HIS A 15 14.65 -3.16 -7.70
N ALA A 16 15.54 -2.75 -8.61
CA ALA A 16 15.26 -1.74 -9.62
C ALA A 16 15.14 -2.44 -10.98
N VAL A 17 14.02 -2.22 -11.67
CA VAL A 17 13.63 -2.91 -12.91
C VAL A 17 13.41 -1.88 -14.01
N ALA A 18 14.00 -2.10 -15.17
CA ALA A 18 13.76 -1.27 -16.35
C ALA A 18 12.27 -1.32 -16.77
N PHE A 19 11.71 -0.21 -17.25
CA PHE A 19 10.30 -0.14 -17.64
C PHE A 19 9.88 -1.10 -18.75
N ASP A 20 10.83 -1.54 -19.58
CA ASP A 20 10.59 -2.54 -20.62
C ASP A 20 10.73 -3.99 -20.10
N GLY A 21 11.14 -4.18 -18.85
CA GLY A 21 11.40 -5.49 -18.23
C GLY A 21 12.70 -6.14 -18.68
N SER A 22 13.52 -5.47 -19.47
CA SER A 22 14.75 -6.06 -20.05
C SER A 22 15.82 -6.37 -19.02
N THR A 23 15.86 -5.62 -17.93
CA THR A 23 16.85 -5.77 -16.87
C THR A 23 16.25 -5.56 -15.48
N ALA A 24 16.80 -6.30 -14.52
CA ALA A 24 16.55 -6.10 -13.11
C ALA A 24 17.87 -6.19 -12.34
N ARG A 25 18.05 -5.32 -11.36
CA ARG A 25 19.23 -5.32 -10.48
C ARG A 25 18.80 -5.16 -9.03
N THR A 26 19.60 -5.63 -8.12
CA THR A 26 19.43 -5.34 -6.70
C THR A 26 19.85 -3.91 -6.42
N LEU A 27 18.94 -3.10 -5.90
CA LEU A 27 19.23 -1.75 -5.42
C LEU A 27 19.62 -1.78 -3.95
N VAL A 28 18.86 -2.52 -3.13
CA VAL A 28 19.09 -2.67 -1.68
C VAL A 28 19.01 -4.14 -1.31
N ALA A 29 19.99 -4.61 -0.56
CA ALA A 29 20.01 -5.95 0.02
C ALA A 29 19.73 -5.91 1.53
N ASP A 30 19.51 -7.08 2.11
CA ASP A 30 19.31 -7.27 3.55
C ASP A 30 18.17 -6.44 4.13
N LEU A 31 17.09 -6.29 3.37
CA LEU A 31 15.85 -5.74 3.92
C LEU A 31 15.39 -6.64 5.06
N ALA A 32 15.20 -6.04 6.23
CA ALA A 32 14.73 -6.78 7.39
C ALA A 32 13.20 -6.83 7.39
N GLU A 33 12.65 -7.88 7.99
CA GLU A 33 11.34 -7.85 8.62
C GLU A 33 10.13 -7.54 7.71
N MET A 34 10.12 -8.18 6.54
CA MET A 34 8.96 -8.20 5.64
C MET A 34 8.54 -6.80 5.16
N PRO A 35 9.31 -6.19 4.26
CA PRO A 35 8.96 -4.91 3.67
C PRO A 35 7.65 -5.01 2.88
N ASP A 36 6.82 -3.93 2.89
CA ASP A 36 5.51 -3.98 2.26
C ASP A 36 5.20 -2.75 1.39
N GLY A 37 4.95 -1.58 1.97
CA GLY A 37 4.67 -0.35 1.22
C GLY A 37 5.95 0.41 0.89
N ILE A 38 5.96 1.12 -0.25
CA ILE A 38 7.11 1.90 -0.71
C ILE A 38 6.65 3.22 -1.33
N VAL A 39 7.37 4.30 -1.07
CA VAL A 39 7.17 5.60 -1.72
C VAL A 39 8.50 6.28 -2.01
N VAL A 40 8.54 7.06 -3.08
CA VAL A 40 9.75 7.71 -3.61
C VAL A 40 9.63 9.22 -3.52
N ASP A 41 10.54 9.85 -2.80
CA ASP A 41 10.76 11.29 -2.81
C ASP A 41 11.76 11.62 -3.93
N GLN A 42 11.22 11.92 -5.09
CA GLN A 42 12.02 12.20 -6.28
C GLN A 42 12.87 13.47 -6.12
N GLN A 43 12.32 14.48 -5.43
CA GLN A 43 12.99 15.77 -5.24
C GLN A 43 14.22 15.64 -4.33
N ASN A 44 14.09 14.94 -3.21
CA ASN A 44 15.19 14.75 -2.25
C ASN A 44 16.00 13.48 -2.51
N ARG A 45 15.63 12.68 -3.52
CA ARG A 45 16.27 11.43 -3.91
C ARG A 45 16.28 10.40 -2.77
N HIS A 46 15.12 10.23 -2.11
CA HIS A 46 14.94 9.29 -1.01
C HIS A 46 13.89 8.23 -1.35
N ILE A 47 14.09 7.03 -0.85
CA ILE A 47 13.13 5.93 -0.90
C ILE A 47 12.75 5.60 0.53
N TYR A 48 11.45 5.58 0.81
CA TYR A 48 10.88 5.16 2.09
C TYR A 48 10.12 3.86 1.92
N TRP A 49 10.17 2.99 2.92
CA TRP A 49 9.36 1.78 2.94
C TRP A 49 8.93 1.41 4.35
N THR A 50 7.78 0.74 4.45
CA THR A 50 7.30 0.13 5.68
C THR A 50 7.84 -1.28 5.81
N ASN A 51 8.04 -1.70 7.04
CA ASN A 51 8.26 -3.10 7.41
C ASN A 51 7.07 -3.59 8.24
N MET A 52 6.53 -4.76 7.89
CA MET A 52 5.47 -5.41 8.67
C MET A 52 5.96 -5.83 10.06
N GLY A 53 7.26 -5.98 10.21
CA GLY A 53 7.89 -6.48 11.40
C GLY A 53 8.12 -7.99 11.36
N LYS A 54 8.47 -8.56 12.51
CA LYS A 54 8.73 -9.99 12.65
C LYS A 54 7.41 -10.74 12.79
N ARG A 55 7.24 -11.78 11.97
CA ARG A 55 6.11 -12.70 12.08
C ARG A 55 6.06 -13.34 13.46
N ASP A 56 4.87 -13.41 14.07
CA ASP A 56 4.64 -14.16 15.30
C ASP A 56 4.69 -15.68 15.05
N SER A 57 4.79 -16.44 16.13
CA SER A 57 4.64 -17.89 16.08
C SER A 57 3.15 -18.22 16.07
N GLY A 58 2.57 -18.52 14.91
CA GLY A 58 1.17 -18.88 14.78
C GLY A 58 0.55 -18.39 13.50
N GLU A 59 -0.70 -18.77 13.32
CA GLU A 59 -1.55 -18.36 12.21
C GLU A 59 -2.91 -17.96 12.76
N PHE A 60 -3.53 -16.97 12.12
CA PHE A 60 -4.90 -16.57 12.40
C PHE A 60 -5.68 -16.56 11.09
N SER A 61 -6.79 -17.27 11.06
CA SER A 61 -7.63 -17.41 9.84
C SER A 61 -6.85 -17.91 8.61
N GLY A 62 -5.81 -18.74 8.80
CA GLY A 62 -4.98 -19.27 7.72
C GLY A 62 -3.88 -18.33 7.22
N GLU A 63 -3.73 -17.16 7.83
CA GLU A 63 -2.68 -16.20 7.50
C GLU A 63 -1.65 -16.05 8.64
N PRO A 64 -0.39 -15.68 8.29
CA PRO A 64 0.62 -15.31 9.27
C PRO A 64 0.16 -14.14 10.15
N THR A 65 0.43 -14.21 11.45
CA THR A 65 0.12 -13.15 12.40
C THR A 65 1.29 -12.21 12.65
N PHE A 66 0.95 -10.94 12.92
CA PHE A 66 1.87 -9.85 13.21
C PHE A 66 1.34 -8.97 14.35
N PHE A 67 0.83 -9.60 15.41
CA PHE A 67 0.25 -8.88 16.56
C PHE A 67 1.32 -8.22 17.42
N THR A 68 2.58 -8.64 17.31
CA THR A 68 3.67 -8.00 18.02
C THR A 68 3.93 -6.62 17.44
N ARG A 69 3.96 -5.61 18.30
CA ARG A 69 4.21 -4.21 17.92
C ARG A 69 5.68 -4.00 17.54
N ASN A 70 6.03 -4.34 16.31
CA ASN A 70 7.40 -4.29 15.79
C ASN A 70 7.52 -3.80 14.34
N GLY A 71 6.47 -3.17 13.81
CA GLY A 71 6.51 -2.45 12.54
C GLY A 71 7.48 -1.27 12.60
N SER A 72 8.01 -0.87 11.45
CA SER A 72 8.94 0.26 11.30
C SER A 72 8.83 0.91 9.92
N ILE A 73 9.37 2.13 9.79
CA ILE A 73 9.60 2.78 8.50
C ILE A 73 11.08 3.07 8.38
N GLU A 74 11.66 2.71 7.25
CA GLU A 74 13.05 3.01 6.92
C GLU A 74 13.14 3.92 5.70
N ARG A 75 14.29 4.58 5.55
CA ARG A 75 14.65 5.41 4.42
C ARG A 75 16.05 5.07 3.92
N ILE A 76 16.29 5.23 2.62
CA ILE A 76 17.60 5.14 1.97
C ILE A 76 17.70 6.18 0.87
N ASP A 77 18.90 6.59 0.51
CA ASP A 77 19.13 7.44 -0.65
C ASP A 77 19.09 6.59 -1.95
N PHE A 78 18.87 7.23 -3.11
CA PHE A 78 18.79 6.57 -4.42
C PHE A 78 20.04 5.76 -4.80
N ASP A 79 21.20 6.14 -4.25
CA ASP A 79 22.45 5.43 -4.46
C ASP A 79 22.67 4.22 -3.54
N GLY A 80 21.66 3.89 -2.73
CA GLY A 80 21.72 2.78 -1.77
C GLY A 80 22.50 3.08 -0.50
N ARG A 81 22.82 4.34 -0.21
CA ARG A 81 23.54 4.78 0.98
C ARG A 81 22.62 5.43 2.02
N ASN A 82 23.19 5.73 3.18
CA ASN A 82 22.52 6.47 4.26
C ASN A 82 21.18 5.82 4.71
N ARG A 83 21.11 4.49 4.69
CA ARG A 83 19.95 3.77 5.23
C ARG A 83 19.80 4.01 6.71
N HIS A 84 18.61 4.41 7.16
CA HIS A 84 18.29 4.57 8.57
C HIS A 84 16.80 4.37 8.84
N THR A 85 16.48 4.15 10.10
CA THR A 85 15.10 4.01 10.58
C THR A 85 14.51 5.40 10.80
N VAL A 86 13.39 5.67 10.12
CA VAL A 86 12.57 6.89 10.27
C VAL A 86 11.58 6.75 11.40
N VAL A 87 10.81 5.66 11.40
CA VAL A 87 9.90 5.34 12.51
C VAL A 87 10.35 4.02 13.14
N PRO A 88 10.80 4.04 14.43
CA PRO A 88 11.39 2.87 15.06
C PRO A 88 10.33 1.82 15.41
N ARG A 89 10.80 0.58 15.55
CA ARG A 89 10.02 -0.55 16.07
C ARG A 89 9.42 -0.22 17.43
N GLY A 90 8.24 -0.76 17.69
CA GLY A 90 7.50 -0.49 18.92
C GLY A 90 6.59 0.73 18.85
N THR A 91 6.67 1.52 17.76
CA THR A 91 5.80 2.68 17.55
C THR A 91 4.42 2.27 17.06
N PHE A 92 4.36 1.33 16.13
CA PHE A 92 3.13 0.76 15.57
C PHE A 92 3.27 -0.76 15.39
N THR A 93 2.19 -1.43 15.01
CA THR A 93 2.15 -2.90 14.99
C THR A 93 2.67 -3.45 13.68
N THR A 94 1.98 -3.20 12.57
CA THR A 94 2.29 -3.84 11.27
C THR A 94 2.22 -2.83 10.14
N GLY A 95 3.37 -2.41 9.63
CA GLY A 95 3.43 -1.48 8.49
C GLY A 95 2.93 -2.12 7.20
N LYS A 96 1.86 -1.54 6.64
CA LYS A 96 1.34 -1.91 5.33
C LYS A 96 1.62 -0.80 4.32
N GLN A 97 0.77 -0.58 3.33
CA GLN A 97 1.04 0.36 2.25
C GLN A 97 1.35 1.77 2.77
N LEU A 98 2.19 2.48 2.03
CA LEU A 98 2.78 3.76 2.37
C LEU A 98 2.57 4.75 1.22
N THR A 99 2.15 5.96 1.56
CA THR A 99 2.11 7.10 0.64
C THR A 99 2.66 8.35 1.31
N ALA A 100 2.83 9.43 0.56
CA ALA A 100 3.37 10.68 1.08
C ALA A 100 2.70 11.91 0.44
N ASP A 101 2.64 12.98 1.22
CA ASP A 101 2.53 14.35 0.74
C ASP A 101 3.88 15.03 0.95
N PHE A 102 4.69 15.09 -0.10
CA PHE A 102 6.01 15.70 -0.01
C PHE A 102 5.96 17.23 0.08
N SER A 103 4.86 17.87 -0.33
CA SER A 103 4.67 19.31 -0.19
C SER A 103 4.47 19.72 1.26
N GLU A 104 3.68 18.95 2.02
CA GLU A 104 3.46 19.11 3.45
C GLU A 104 4.48 18.32 4.29
N LYS A 105 5.44 17.63 3.64
CA LYS A 105 6.49 16.80 4.27
C LYS A 105 5.93 15.73 5.20
N LYS A 106 4.88 15.02 4.75
CA LYS A 106 4.20 13.98 5.54
C LYS A 106 4.29 12.61 4.87
N LEU A 107 4.47 11.58 5.71
CA LEU A 107 4.26 10.17 5.38
C LEU A 107 2.92 9.72 5.96
N TYR A 108 2.23 8.84 5.23
CA TYR A 108 0.96 8.23 5.63
C TYR A 108 1.05 6.72 5.42
N TRP A 109 0.60 5.92 6.39
CA TRP A 109 0.60 4.47 6.26
C TRP A 109 -0.55 3.80 7.00
N CYS A 110 -0.84 2.57 6.61
CA CYS A 110 -1.76 1.70 7.33
C CYS A 110 -0.99 0.82 8.33
N ASP A 111 -1.49 0.72 9.55
CA ASP A 111 -1.07 -0.23 10.57
C ASP A 111 -2.14 -1.33 10.68
N ARG A 112 -1.89 -2.48 10.04
CA ARG A 112 -2.92 -3.51 9.85
C ARG A 112 -3.44 -4.05 11.17
N GLU A 113 -2.62 -4.72 11.95
CA GLU A 113 -3.01 -5.29 13.24
C GLU A 113 -3.13 -4.23 14.35
N GLY A 114 -2.55 -3.04 14.15
CA GLY A 114 -2.79 -1.89 15.00
C GLY A 114 -4.12 -1.19 14.72
N MET A 115 -4.82 -1.59 13.63
CA MET A 115 -6.15 -1.09 13.25
C MET A 115 -6.19 0.44 13.11
N GLN A 116 -5.18 1.01 12.44
CA GLN A 116 -5.02 2.46 12.35
C GLN A 116 -4.58 2.90 10.95
N VAL A 117 -4.94 4.14 10.62
CA VAL A 117 -4.27 4.93 9.59
C VAL A 117 -3.47 6.01 10.31
N LEU A 118 -2.19 6.07 10.03
CA LEU A 118 -1.22 6.92 10.73
C LEU A 118 -0.56 7.90 9.77
N ARG A 119 -0.07 9.02 10.30
CA ARG A 119 0.86 9.91 9.61
C ARG A 119 1.99 10.37 10.53
N CYS A 120 3.09 10.83 9.93
CA CYS A 120 4.17 11.53 10.62
C CYS A 120 4.87 12.53 9.68
N ASP A 121 5.80 13.29 10.21
CA ASP A 121 6.74 14.07 9.38
C ASP A 121 7.74 13.13 8.67
N LEU A 122 8.39 13.60 7.59
CA LEU A 122 9.36 12.81 6.82
C LEU A 122 10.57 12.35 7.66
N ASP A 123 10.84 12.99 8.78
CA ASP A 123 11.88 12.61 9.74
C ASP A 123 11.39 11.63 10.82
N GLY A 124 10.12 11.24 10.77
CA GLY A 124 9.50 10.33 11.75
C GLY A 124 8.97 11.01 13.01
N SER A 125 9.07 12.32 13.11
CA SER A 125 8.48 13.08 14.24
C SER A 125 6.98 13.28 14.07
N ASN A 126 6.30 13.75 15.14
CA ASN A 126 4.88 14.11 15.14
C ASN A 126 3.96 12.99 14.63
N ILE A 127 4.16 11.77 15.11
CA ILE A 127 3.33 10.62 14.76
C ILE A 127 1.94 10.78 15.37
N GLU A 128 0.91 10.65 14.54
CA GLU A 128 -0.48 10.74 14.97
C GLU A 128 -1.38 9.73 14.23
N ALA A 129 -2.42 9.28 14.90
CA ALA A 129 -3.47 8.48 14.27
C ALA A 129 -4.51 9.41 13.62
N LEU A 130 -4.84 9.16 12.38
CA LEU A 130 -5.91 9.83 11.64
C LEU A 130 -7.23 9.06 11.74
N VAL A 131 -7.14 7.73 11.78
CA VAL A 131 -8.27 6.81 11.91
C VAL A 131 -7.87 5.69 12.85
N VAL A 132 -8.77 5.29 13.74
CA VAL A 132 -8.68 4.07 14.55
C VAL A 132 -9.94 3.26 14.33
N THR A 133 -9.79 2.04 13.79
CA THR A 133 -10.90 1.18 13.38
C THR A 133 -11.27 0.13 14.42
N GLY A 134 -10.48 0.00 15.49
CA GLY A 134 -10.70 -0.91 16.58
C GLY A 134 -9.63 -0.80 17.67
N ALA A 135 -9.79 -1.53 18.75
CA ALA A 135 -8.88 -1.56 19.88
C ALA A 135 -8.81 -2.95 20.54
N GLY A 136 -7.67 -3.29 21.15
CA GLY A 136 -7.48 -4.53 21.89
C GLY A 136 -7.80 -5.78 21.05
N ASP A 137 -8.66 -6.67 21.58
CA ASP A 137 -9.01 -7.94 20.94
C ASP A 137 -9.79 -7.78 19.62
N GLU A 138 -10.26 -6.57 19.27
CA GLU A 138 -10.89 -6.29 17.97
C GLU A 138 -9.91 -6.47 16.80
N THR A 139 -8.59 -6.56 17.06
CA THR A 139 -7.59 -6.96 16.07
C THR A 139 -7.81 -8.39 15.54
N LEU A 140 -8.55 -9.23 16.26
CA LEU A 140 -8.95 -10.55 15.78
C LEU A 140 -10.07 -10.51 14.73
N ASP A 141 -10.66 -9.35 14.49
CA ASP A 141 -11.59 -9.13 13.39
C ASP A 141 -10.85 -8.44 12.22
N ALA A 142 -10.51 -9.21 11.19
CA ALA A 142 -9.80 -8.70 10.03
C ALA A 142 -10.56 -7.60 9.26
N ARG A 143 -11.85 -7.36 9.54
CA ARG A 143 -12.61 -6.23 9.00
C ARG A 143 -12.11 -4.88 9.51
N ASN A 144 -11.34 -4.87 10.61
CA ASN A 144 -10.72 -3.68 11.19
C ASN A 144 -9.30 -3.41 10.65
N HIS A 145 -8.75 -4.33 9.86
CA HIS A 145 -7.38 -4.27 9.36
C HIS A 145 -7.23 -3.28 8.19
N CYS A 146 -6.56 -2.16 8.43
CA CYS A 146 -6.21 -1.18 7.39
C CYS A 146 -5.00 -1.65 6.59
N VAL A 147 -5.05 -1.56 5.24
CA VAL A 147 -3.99 -2.10 4.38
C VAL A 147 -3.47 -1.10 3.36
N GLY A 148 -4.27 -0.72 2.37
CA GLY A 148 -3.89 0.23 1.31
C GLY A 148 -4.20 1.67 1.71
N ILE A 149 -3.47 2.62 1.13
CA ILE A 149 -3.64 4.04 1.42
C ILE A 149 -3.36 4.90 0.18
N ALA A 150 -4.20 5.90 -0.04
CA ALA A 150 -3.96 6.99 -0.97
C ALA A 150 -4.37 8.32 -0.33
N VAL A 151 -3.75 9.40 -0.77
CA VAL A 151 -4.00 10.76 -0.25
C VAL A 151 -4.33 11.69 -1.42
N ASP A 152 -5.44 12.40 -1.31
CA ASP A 152 -5.77 13.56 -2.14
C ASP A 152 -5.25 14.80 -1.40
N THR A 153 -4.12 15.32 -1.84
CA THR A 153 -3.46 16.46 -1.20
C THR A 153 -4.23 17.76 -1.44
N ASP A 154 -4.90 17.89 -2.58
CA ASP A 154 -5.67 19.08 -2.96
C ASP A 154 -6.96 19.19 -2.14
N GLU A 155 -7.71 18.09 -2.07
CA GLU A 155 -8.99 18.03 -1.33
C GLU A 155 -8.78 17.69 0.15
N ARG A 156 -7.56 17.37 0.56
CA ARG A 156 -7.19 16.94 1.92
C ARG A 156 -8.01 15.75 2.41
N ILE A 157 -8.07 14.70 1.58
CA ILE A 157 -8.81 13.47 1.85
C ILE A 157 -7.85 12.28 1.87
N ILE A 158 -8.00 11.38 2.84
CA ILE A 158 -7.38 10.06 2.85
C ILE A 158 -8.37 9.00 2.38
N TYR A 159 -7.86 8.04 1.62
CA TYR A 159 -8.57 6.83 1.21
C TYR A 159 -7.79 5.64 1.76
N TRP A 160 -8.49 4.63 2.28
CA TRP A 160 -7.83 3.40 2.72
C TRP A 160 -8.68 2.17 2.45
N THR A 161 -8.02 1.02 2.39
CA THR A 161 -8.68 -0.28 2.29
C THR A 161 -8.77 -0.95 3.66
N GLN A 162 -9.83 -1.69 3.88
CA GLN A 162 -9.95 -2.73 4.91
C GLN A 162 -10.21 -4.05 4.18
N LYS A 163 -9.21 -4.96 4.20
CA LYS A 163 -9.26 -6.15 3.35
C LYS A 163 -10.31 -7.17 3.76
N GLY A 164 -10.70 -7.20 5.03
CA GLY A 164 -11.55 -8.24 5.59
C GLY A 164 -10.82 -9.58 5.79
N PRO A 165 -11.54 -10.63 6.26
CA PRO A 165 -11.00 -11.97 6.32
C PRO A 165 -10.70 -12.53 4.93
N PRO A 166 -9.72 -13.46 4.77
CA PRO A 166 -9.40 -14.06 3.49
C PRO A 166 -10.64 -14.63 2.78
N ASP A 167 -10.81 -14.27 1.51
CA ASP A 167 -11.86 -14.74 0.60
C ASP A 167 -13.31 -14.56 1.10
N ALA A 168 -13.53 -13.80 2.16
CA ALA A 168 -14.85 -13.62 2.76
C ALA A 168 -15.77 -12.64 2.02
N GLY A 169 -15.23 -11.85 1.07
CA GLY A 169 -15.99 -10.81 0.37
C GLY A 169 -16.50 -9.71 1.32
N GLN A 170 -15.72 -9.37 2.34
CA GLN A 170 -16.03 -8.37 3.35
C GLN A 170 -15.07 -7.17 3.31
N GLY A 171 -14.29 -7.08 2.24
CA GLY A 171 -13.38 -5.95 2.00
C GLY A 171 -14.14 -4.65 1.75
N ARG A 172 -13.53 -3.53 2.13
CA ARG A 172 -14.09 -2.18 1.98
C ARG A 172 -13.03 -1.18 1.52
N ILE A 173 -13.51 -0.14 0.85
CA ILE A 173 -12.72 1.08 0.61
C ILE A 173 -13.47 2.24 1.24
N LEU A 174 -12.76 3.03 2.04
CA LEU A 174 -13.29 4.12 2.82
C LEU A 174 -12.52 5.41 2.53
N ARG A 175 -13.13 6.54 2.90
CA ARG A 175 -12.45 7.85 2.90
C ARG A 175 -12.83 8.67 4.12
N ALA A 176 -11.98 9.64 4.44
CA ALA A 176 -12.25 10.69 5.40
C ALA A 176 -11.40 11.93 5.10
N PRO A 177 -11.79 13.13 5.52
CA PRO A 177 -10.88 14.28 5.56
C PRO A 177 -9.62 13.94 6.37
N ILE A 178 -8.47 14.51 5.99
CA ILE A 178 -7.23 14.36 6.77
C ILE A 178 -7.43 14.97 8.17
N ASP A 179 -8.07 16.12 8.23
CA ASP A 179 -8.30 16.84 9.49
C ASP A 179 -9.46 16.19 10.25
N ILE A 180 -9.21 15.81 11.49
CA ILE A 180 -10.21 15.23 12.37
C ILE A 180 -11.21 16.33 12.78
N PRO A 181 -12.53 16.09 12.77
CA PRO A 181 -13.53 17.08 13.14
C PRO A 181 -13.29 17.62 14.55
N ARG A 182 -13.51 18.92 14.72
CA ARG A 182 -13.28 19.59 16.02
C ARG A 182 -14.02 18.90 17.17
N GLY A 183 -13.28 18.58 18.22
CA GLY A 183 -13.80 17.90 19.42
C GLY A 183 -13.97 16.40 19.26
N ARG A 184 -13.43 15.81 18.19
CA ARG A 184 -13.36 14.37 17.98
C ARG A 184 -11.91 13.89 18.04
N THR A 185 -11.77 12.58 18.13
CA THR A 185 -10.48 11.87 18.05
C THR A 185 -10.50 10.93 16.87
N ALA A 186 -9.36 10.32 16.54
CA ALA A 186 -9.25 9.33 15.46
C ALA A 186 -10.16 8.11 15.67
N SER A 187 -10.53 7.79 16.92
CA SER A 187 -11.36 6.61 17.25
C SER A 187 -12.87 6.90 17.28
N ASP A 188 -13.27 8.17 17.37
CA ASP A 188 -14.69 8.54 17.45
C ASP A 188 -15.13 9.55 16.38
N ARG A 189 -14.30 9.76 15.35
CA ARG A 189 -14.65 10.61 14.21
C ARG A 189 -15.87 10.07 13.46
N GLY A 190 -16.85 10.94 13.20
CA GLY A 190 -18.11 10.55 12.56
C GLY A 190 -18.19 10.90 11.07
N ASP A 191 -17.07 11.26 10.44
CA ASP A 191 -16.96 11.72 9.06
C ASP A 191 -16.35 10.68 8.10
N ILE A 192 -16.21 9.44 8.56
CA ILE A 192 -15.76 8.32 7.72
C ILE A 192 -16.90 7.91 6.79
N GLU A 193 -16.60 7.83 5.51
CA GLU A 193 -17.53 7.36 4.47
C GLU A 193 -17.04 6.04 3.87
N THR A 194 -17.90 5.03 3.78
CA THR A 194 -17.66 3.82 3.02
C THR A 194 -18.03 4.05 1.57
N LEU A 195 -17.05 3.94 0.66
CA LEU A 195 -17.25 4.12 -0.77
C LEU A 195 -17.74 2.83 -1.44
N TRP A 196 -17.10 1.73 -1.14
CA TRP A 196 -17.49 0.40 -1.61
C TRP A 196 -17.29 -0.61 -0.48
N ASP A 197 -18.20 -1.56 -0.41
CA ASP A 197 -18.17 -2.70 0.50
C ASP A 197 -18.34 -4.03 -0.25
N ALA A 198 -18.33 -5.11 0.48
CA ALA A 198 -18.44 -6.47 -0.09
C ALA A 198 -17.41 -6.75 -1.21
N LEU A 199 -16.27 -6.09 -1.16
CA LEU A 199 -15.13 -6.36 -2.05
C LEU A 199 -14.45 -7.67 -1.62
N PRO A 200 -13.78 -8.40 -2.54
CA PRO A 200 -13.06 -9.62 -2.18
C PRO A 200 -11.99 -9.38 -1.11
N GLU A 201 -10.87 -8.77 -1.48
CA GLU A 201 -9.76 -8.40 -0.58
C GLU A 201 -8.97 -7.23 -1.17
N PRO A 202 -9.46 -5.98 -1.07
CA PRO A 202 -8.75 -4.82 -1.62
C PRO A 202 -7.45 -4.56 -0.82
N ILE A 203 -6.36 -4.32 -1.52
CA ILE A 203 -5.02 -4.17 -0.96
C ILE A 203 -4.50 -2.75 -1.17
N ASP A 204 -3.80 -2.47 -2.24
CA ASP A 204 -3.16 -1.18 -2.49
C ASP A 204 -4.08 -0.22 -3.23
N LEU A 205 -3.85 1.08 -3.06
CA LEU A 205 -4.63 2.16 -3.66
C LEU A 205 -3.75 3.16 -4.39
N HIS A 206 -4.23 3.64 -5.53
CA HIS A 206 -3.70 4.81 -6.22
C HIS A 206 -4.85 5.75 -6.60
N LEU A 207 -4.73 7.03 -6.24
CA LEU A 207 -5.66 8.07 -6.70
C LEU A 207 -5.11 8.71 -7.96
N ALA A 208 -5.77 8.47 -9.09
CA ALA A 208 -5.41 9.05 -10.37
C ALA A 208 -5.84 10.52 -10.48
N SER A 209 -5.10 11.30 -11.26
CA SER A 209 -5.35 12.74 -11.48
C SER A 209 -6.72 13.05 -12.07
N ASP A 210 -7.35 12.08 -12.76
CA ASP A 210 -8.69 12.20 -13.35
C ASP A 210 -9.83 11.93 -12.34
N GLY A 211 -9.50 11.73 -11.06
CA GLY A 211 -10.45 11.49 -9.98
C GLY A 211 -10.96 10.05 -9.91
N ASN A 212 -10.24 9.10 -10.51
CA ASN A 212 -10.48 7.69 -10.30
C ASN A 212 -9.57 7.13 -9.21
N LEU A 213 -10.09 6.18 -8.43
CA LEU A 213 -9.31 5.32 -7.56
C LEU A 213 -9.01 4.03 -8.32
N VAL A 214 -7.75 3.60 -8.30
CA VAL A 214 -7.31 2.30 -8.83
C VAL A 214 -6.84 1.47 -7.65
N TRP A 215 -7.22 0.19 -7.59
CA TRP A 215 -6.80 -0.70 -6.51
C TRP A 215 -6.54 -2.11 -6.97
N THR A 216 -5.63 -2.77 -6.27
CA THR A 216 -5.39 -4.20 -6.37
C THR A 216 -6.33 -4.96 -5.43
N ASP A 217 -6.75 -6.14 -5.86
CA ASP A 217 -7.56 -7.04 -5.05
C ASP A 217 -6.96 -8.44 -5.12
N ARG A 218 -6.59 -9.01 -3.97
CA ARG A 218 -5.93 -10.32 -3.90
C ARG A 218 -6.88 -11.49 -3.59
N GLY A 219 -8.16 -11.21 -3.33
CA GLY A 219 -9.13 -12.26 -3.01
C GLY A 219 -9.28 -13.32 -4.10
N ALA A 220 -10.00 -14.40 -3.80
CA ALA A 220 -10.17 -15.50 -4.72
C ALA A 220 -10.95 -15.13 -5.99
N GLN A 221 -10.65 -15.85 -7.06
CA GLN A 221 -11.45 -15.77 -8.29
C GLN A 221 -12.89 -16.27 -8.06
N PRO A 222 -13.87 -15.80 -8.86
CA PRO A 222 -13.74 -14.96 -10.05
C PRO A 222 -13.73 -13.45 -9.77
N ARG A 223 -13.95 -13.01 -8.53
CA ARG A 223 -14.11 -11.58 -8.19
C ARG A 223 -12.80 -10.91 -7.78
N GLY A 224 -11.87 -11.64 -7.21
CA GLY A 224 -10.54 -11.20 -6.79
C GLY A 224 -9.43 -11.57 -7.77
N ASN A 225 -8.19 -11.38 -7.36
CA ASN A 225 -6.99 -11.44 -8.19
C ASN A 225 -7.11 -10.51 -9.39
N THR A 226 -7.45 -9.24 -9.11
CA THR A 226 -7.81 -8.22 -10.10
C THR A 226 -7.15 -6.88 -9.79
N VAL A 227 -7.08 -6.04 -10.84
CA VAL A 227 -6.93 -4.59 -10.71
C VAL A 227 -8.25 -3.95 -11.08
N ASN A 228 -8.69 -3.02 -10.26
CA ASN A 228 -9.99 -2.40 -10.38
C ASN A 228 -9.85 -0.88 -10.44
N ARG A 229 -10.83 -0.21 -11.01
CA ARG A 229 -10.90 1.24 -11.12
C ARG A 229 -12.33 1.72 -10.90
N ALA A 230 -12.49 2.83 -10.19
CA ALA A 230 -13.77 3.51 -10.07
C ALA A 230 -13.57 4.99 -9.78
N ARG A 231 -14.50 5.81 -10.27
CA ARG A 231 -14.51 7.24 -10.01
C ARG A 231 -14.90 7.53 -8.56
N VAL A 232 -14.15 8.41 -7.90
CA VAL A 232 -14.48 8.92 -6.55
C VAL A 232 -14.89 10.38 -6.54
N LYS A 233 -14.54 11.12 -7.59
CA LYS A 233 -14.93 12.53 -7.75
C LYS A 233 -15.16 12.89 -9.24
N PRO A 234 -16.06 13.83 -9.57
CA PRO A 234 -16.94 14.58 -8.65
C PRO A 234 -18.08 13.74 -8.08
N GLN A 235 -18.32 12.52 -8.58
CA GLN A 235 -19.39 11.63 -8.16
C GLN A 235 -18.91 10.18 -8.11
N LEU A 236 -19.34 9.43 -7.11
CA LEU A 236 -18.99 8.02 -6.93
C LEU A 236 -19.50 7.17 -8.11
N GLY A 237 -18.60 6.38 -8.70
CA GLY A 237 -18.86 5.46 -9.79
C GLY A 237 -18.91 4.01 -9.37
N TYR A 238 -19.27 3.14 -10.32
CA TYR A 238 -19.20 1.70 -10.12
C TYR A 238 -17.79 1.19 -10.38
N ALA A 239 -17.38 0.20 -9.58
CA ALA A 239 -16.11 -0.49 -9.77
C ALA A 239 -16.09 -1.27 -11.09
N GLN A 240 -15.00 -1.08 -11.84
CA GLN A 240 -14.73 -1.79 -13.10
C GLN A 240 -13.43 -2.57 -12.95
N VAL A 241 -13.41 -3.81 -13.44
CA VAL A 241 -12.21 -4.62 -13.48
C VAL A 241 -11.39 -4.24 -14.71
N CYS A 242 -10.16 -3.82 -14.49
CA CYS A 242 -9.21 -3.44 -15.55
C CYS A 242 -8.33 -4.61 -15.98
N SER A 243 -7.97 -5.51 -15.05
CA SER A 243 -7.09 -6.65 -15.30
C SER A 243 -7.40 -7.80 -14.34
N ARG A 244 -7.02 -9.01 -14.75
CA ARG A 244 -7.27 -10.26 -14.01
C ARG A 244 -6.08 -11.22 -14.11
N GLY A 245 -6.09 -12.26 -13.28
CA GLY A 245 -5.19 -13.39 -13.41
C GLY A 245 -3.86 -13.22 -12.68
N TYR A 246 -3.89 -12.51 -11.56
CA TYR A 246 -2.78 -12.39 -10.64
C TYR A 246 -2.70 -13.58 -9.68
N HIS A 247 -1.55 -13.73 -9.06
CA HIS A 247 -1.34 -14.59 -7.89
C HIS A 247 -1.21 -13.70 -6.65
N GLU A 248 -2.34 -13.24 -6.11
CA GLU A 248 -2.45 -12.27 -5.03
C GLU A 248 -1.82 -10.91 -5.41
N ALA A 249 -2.58 -10.09 -6.16
CA ALA A 249 -2.17 -8.74 -6.55
C ALA A 249 -1.95 -7.86 -5.33
N ILE A 250 -0.78 -7.23 -5.22
CA ILE A 250 -0.37 -6.43 -4.06
C ILE A 250 -0.12 -4.96 -4.44
N GLY A 251 1.04 -4.60 -4.97
CA GLY A 251 1.43 -3.22 -5.21
C GLY A 251 0.96 -2.71 -6.56
N VAL A 252 0.63 -1.41 -6.64
CA VAL A 252 0.30 -0.72 -7.88
C VAL A 252 1.07 0.59 -7.99
N ALA A 253 1.63 0.88 -9.17
CA ALA A 253 2.31 2.13 -9.48
C ALA A 253 2.00 2.59 -10.90
N THR A 254 2.10 3.88 -11.16
CA THR A 254 1.91 4.49 -12.48
C THR A 254 2.79 5.72 -12.64
N THR A 255 2.99 6.16 -13.89
CA THR A 255 3.64 7.44 -14.23
C THR A 255 2.69 8.44 -14.84
N ASP A 256 1.53 7.98 -15.36
CA ASP A 256 0.69 8.76 -16.26
C ASP A 256 -0.80 8.51 -16.06
N ASP A 257 -1.19 7.75 -15.05
CA ASP A 257 -2.58 7.33 -14.75
C ASP A 257 -3.28 6.56 -15.90
N VAL A 258 -2.51 6.10 -16.89
CA VAL A 258 -2.96 5.29 -18.02
C VAL A 258 -2.26 3.94 -18.04
N THR A 259 -0.95 3.94 -17.80
CA THR A 259 -0.09 2.75 -17.74
C THR A 259 0.17 2.40 -16.29
N TYR A 260 -0.30 1.25 -15.86
CA TYR A 260 -0.12 0.75 -14.48
C TYR A 260 0.80 -0.46 -14.45
N TYR A 261 1.65 -0.49 -13.44
CA TYR A 261 2.50 -1.61 -13.10
C TYR A 261 1.97 -2.24 -11.83
N VAL A 262 1.88 -3.56 -11.80
CA VAL A 262 1.27 -4.31 -10.69
C VAL A 262 2.17 -5.46 -10.31
N SER A 263 2.52 -5.55 -9.03
CA SER A 263 3.25 -6.68 -8.45
C SER A 263 2.31 -7.67 -7.79
N ASP A 264 2.69 -8.96 -7.78
CA ASP A 264 1.94 -10.00 -7.10
C ASP A 264 2.82 -10.92 -6.23
N LEU A 265 2.21 -11.67 -5.33
CA LEU A 265 2.94 -12.62 -4.48
C LEU A 265 3.48 -13.83 -5.26
N GLY A 266 3.01 -14.08 -6.49
CA GLY A 266 3.58 -15.09 -7.39
C GLY A 266 4.93 -14.68 -7.95
N GLY A 267 5.28 -13.40 -7.89
CA GLY A 267 6.57 -12.86 -8.32
C GLY A 267 6.55 -12.14 -9.66
N SER A 268 5.37 -11.95 -10.24
CA SER A 268 5.22 -11.21 -11.48
C SER A 268 5.09 -9.71 -11.22
N ILE A 269 5.70 -8.93 -12.11
CA ILE A 269 5.30 -7.55 -12.39
C ILE A 269 4.59 -7.58 -13.73
N ARG A 270 3.35 -7.07 -13.77
CA ARG A 270 2.56 -6.91 -15.00
C ARG A 270 2.43 -5.45 -15.35
N VAL A 271 2.35 -5.15 -16.63
CA VAL A 271 2.06 -3.81 -17.15
C VAL A 271 0.70 -3.84 -17.85
N ILE A 272 -0.16 -2.88 -17.49
CA ILE A 272 -1.50 -2.70 -18.01
C ILE A 272 -1.56 -1.31 -18.64
N ASN A 273 -1.97 -1.19 -19.90
CA ASN A 273 -2.28 0.09 -20.51
C ASN A 273 -3.81 0.19 -20.72
N LEU A 274 -4.44 1.11 -19.98
CA LEU A 274 -5.91 1.23 -19.99
C LEU A 274 -6.45 1.82 -21.29
N SER A 275 -5.67 2.63 -21.99
CA SER A 275 -6.10 3.25 -23.28
C SER A 275 -6.00 2.27 -24.43
N GLU A 276 -5.02 1.39 -24.43
CA GLU A 276 -4.79 0.39 -25.47
C GLU A 276 -5.49 -0.95 -25.18
N GLY A 277 -5.94 -1.14 -23.93
CA GLY A 277 -6.50 -2.40 -23.46
C GLY A 277 -5.46 -3.53 -23.45
N THR A 278 -4.17 -3.21 -23.30
CA THR A 278 -3.09 -4.20 -23.24
C THR A 278 -2.79 -4.58 -21.80
N ASP A 279 -2.47 -5.86 -21.59
CA ASP A 279 -2.11 -6.43 -20.29
C ASP A 279 -1.13 -7.59 -20.53
N ARG A 280 0.08 -7.48 -20.00
CA ARG A 280 1.12 -8.50 -20.15
C ARG A 280 2.02 -8.59 -18.93
N GLU A 281 2.62 -9.74 -18.73
CA GLU A 281 3.74 -9.87 -17.81
C GLU A 281 4.93 -9.07 -18.34
N LEU A 282 5.52 -8.26 -17.49
CA LEU A 282 6.73 -7.49 -17.77
C LEU A 282 7.97 -8.33 -17.44
N ILE A 283 8.01 -8.85 -16.21
CA ILE A 283 9.12 -9.67 -15.68
C ILE A 283 8.62 -10.49 -14.49
N ASN A 284 9.28 -11.63 -14.23
CA ASN A 284 9.10 -12.41 -13.01
C ASN A 284 10.42 -12.44 -12.21
N LEU A 285 10.37 -12.01 -10.95
CA LEU A 285 11.52 -11.88 -10.03
C LEU A 285 11.50 -12.94 -8.92
N GLY A 286 10.64 -13.95 -9.04
CA GLY A 286 10.40 -14.91 -7.99
C GLY A 286 9.43 -14.40 -6.90
N PRO A 287 8.89 -15.31 -6.08
CA PRO A 287 7.73 -15.08 -5.25
C PRO A 287 7.93 -14.03 -4.16
N SER A 288 6.79 -13.51 -3.68
CA SER A 288 6.62 -12.57 -2.58
C SER A 288 7.03 -11.13 -2.90
N LEU A 289 6.60 -10.62 -4.08
CA LEU A 289 6.67 -9.20 -4.37
C LEU A 289 5.55 -8.47 -3.62
N THR A 290 5.89 -7.28 -3.09
CA THR A 290 4.95 -6.41 -2.38
C THR A 290 4.94 -5.01 -2.98
N GLY A 291 5.22 -3.95 -2.25
CA GLY A 291 5.15 -2.59 -2.71
C GLY A 291 5.93 -2.30 -3.99
N LEU A 292 5.36 -1.47 -4.84
CA LEU A 292 5.89 -1.07 -6.13
C LEU A 292 5.85 0.45 -6.26
N ALA A 293 6.91 1.06 -6.74
CA ALA A 293 6.99 2.51 -6.99
C ALA A 293 7.81 2.82 -8.24
N VAL A 294 7.65 4.03 -8.76
CA VAL A 294 8.44 4.55 -9.88
C VAL A 294 9.51 5.50 -9.35
N ALA A 295 10.73 5.41 -9.86
CA ALA A 295 11.84 6.29 -9.51
C ALA A 295 12.66 6.69 -10.75
N GLU A 296 13.13 7.93 -10.78
CA GLU A 296 14.15 8.42 -11.72
C GLU A 296 15.52 8.35 -11.03
N LEU A 297 16.14 7.17 -11.07
CA LEU A 297 17.42 6.90 -10.41
C LEU A 297 18.63 7.50 -11.15
#